data_1a1f3d3614647e596356cac5421a3f0a
#
_entry.id   1a1f3d3614647e596356cac5421a3f0a
#
_cell.length_a   1.000
_cell.length_b   1.000
_cell.length_c   1.000
_cell.angle_alpha   90.00
_cell.angle_beta   90.00
_cell.angle_gamma   90.00
#
_symmetry.space_group_name_H-M   'P 1'
#
loop_
_entity.id
_entity.type
_entity.pdbx_description
1 polymer ?
#
loop_
_entity_poly.entity_id
_entity_poly.type
_entity_poly.pdbx_seq_one_letter_code
_entity_poly.pdbx_strand_id
1 'polypeptide(L)'
;ASHSDFSIAYFEPLLSDIISKTNGTLSGRLRLFGTPDKLKLTGEDCNFNNFGFMVNFTGVPYVLNGPITVTENGIFFKNLDIADQFGSHGRVNGGVKYHYFKDVLLDTKVSFNEFQCLSTSDNEDQAFYGNAFASGSIEINGPISKINLGIKISTGDKTDIHIPISNSGSSRQADLLTFLKKPEKVIIDPFDTLLFNKSKVKKSSELAVDFTAKINPDATIFLEINKEVGDILKVNGSGNITMNIKPSKQIFNIMGDYVVTDGTYKFVLGGILNRDFTIKQGGKINFNGDIDNTTLDLTAIYKIKTAINTLISDTSSVSTRRNVNC
;
A
#
# COMPACT_ATOMS: atom_id res chain seq x y z
N ALA A 1 39.49 19.71 -4.96
CA ALA A 1 38.22 19.02 -5.09
C ALA A 1 37.45 19.23 -3.78
N SER A 2 36.47 20.08 -3.79
CA SER A 2 35.60 20.31 -2.62
C SER A 2 34.63 19.14 -2.51
N HIS A 3 34.58 18.52 -1.34
CA HIS A 3 33.51 17.65 -0.93
C HIS A 3 32.25 18.51 -0.84
N SER A 4 31.23 18.22 -1.59
CA SER A 4 30.03 19.03 -1.64
C SER A 4 28.82 18.18 -1.20
N ASP A 5 28.04 18.70 -0.26
CA ASP A 5 26.76 18.12 0.13
C ASP A 5 25.67 18.73 -0.77
N PHE A 6 25.02 17.87 -1.56
CA PHE A 6 23.92 18.27 -2.43
C PHE A 6 22.60 17.96 -1.74
N SER A 7 21.72 18.96 -1.62
CA SER A 7 20.38 18.72 -1.12
C SER A 7 19.59 17.88 -2.11
N ILE A 8 19.02 16.78 -1.64
CA ILE A 8 18.20 15.87 -2.46
C ILE A 8 16.87 16.51 -2.83
N ALA A 9 16.41 17.51 -2.09
CA ALA A 9 15.18 18.25 -2.39
C ALA A 9 15.13 18.84 -3.81
N TYR A 10 16.27 19.09 -4.44
CA TYR A 10 16.33 19.53 -5.84
C TYR A 10 15.83 18.48 -6.84
N PHE A 11 15.79 17.21 -6.47
CA PHE A 11 15.32 16.12 -7.33
C PHE A 11 13.84 15.77 -7.09
N GLU A 12 13.21 16.31 -6.05
CA GLU A 12 11.79 16.05 -5.74
C GLU A 12 10.84 16.33 -6.91
N PRO A 13 10.96 17.43 -7.67
CA PRO A 13 10.07 17.71 -8.78
C PRO A 13 10.09 16.65 -9.89
N LEU A 14 11.18 15.89 -10.02
CA LEU A 14 11.32 14.80 -11.00
C LEU A 14 10.60 13.53 -10.56
N LEU A 15 10.36 13.35 -9.26
CA LEU A 15 9.80 12.15 -8.64
C LEU A 15 8.50 12.43 -7.87
N SER A 16 7.94 13.63 -8.01
CA SER A 16 6.80 14.13 -7.24
C SER A 16 5.53 13.27 -7.36
N ASP A 17 5.38 12.52 -8.44
CA ASP A 17 4.26 11.57 -8.60
C ASP A 17 4.42 10.32 -7.69
N ILE A 18 5.63 10.00 -7.24
CA ILE A 18 5.97 8.77 -6.50
C ILE A 18 6.32 9.07 -5.05
N ILE A 19 7.18 10.09 -4.83
CA ILE A 19 7.67 10.48 -3.52
C ILE A 19 7.49 11.98 -3.27
N SER A 20 7.41 12.33 -2.00
CA SER A 20 7.33 13.72 -1.53
C SER A 20 8.06 13.90 -0.21
N LYS A 21 8.09 15.13 0.30
CA LYS A 21 8.72 15.49 1.58
C LYS A 21 10.18 15.05 1.65
N THR A 22 10.90 15.24 0.55
CA THR A 22 12.30 14.84 0.48
C THR A 22 13.19 15.75 1.31
N ASN A 23 14.14 15.15 2.01
CA ASN A 23 15.15 15.85 2.80
C ASN A 23 16.46 15.06 2.83
N GLY A 24 17.49 15.59 3.48
CA GLY A 24 18.81 14.97 3.54
C GLY A 24 19.74 15.39 2.43
N THR A 25 20.91 14.78 2.38
CA THR A 25 21.96 15.17 1.45
C THR A 25 22.61 13.97 0.77
N LEU A 26 23.13 14.22 -0.41
CA LEU A 26 24.06 13.37 -1.14
C LEU A 26 25.45 13.99 -1.00
N SER A 27 26.35 13.34 -0.29
CA SER A 27 27.77 13.73 -0.24
C SER A 27 28.57 12.97 -1.30
N GLY A 28 29.68 13.57 -1.74
CA GLY A 28 30.59 12.96 -2.70
C GLY A 28 31.11 13.95 -3.73
N ARG A 29 31.91 13.45 -4.65
CA ARG A 29 32.41 14.21 -5.79
C ARG A 29 31.65 13.80 -7.05
N LEU A 30 30.72 14.64 -7.48
CA LEU A 30 29.97 14.41 -8.70
C LEU A 30 30.61 15.17 -9.86
N ARG A 31 30.74 14.50 -11.00
CA ARG A 31 31.22 15.10 -12.25
C ARG A 31 30.19 14.92 -13.35
N LEU A 32 29.63 16.04 -13.80
CA LEU A 32 28.74 16.11 -14.96
C LEU A 32 29.54 16.58 -16.16
N PHE A 33 29.49 15.86 -17.28
CA PHE A 33 30.27 16.17 -18.50
C PHE A 33 29.54 15.63 -19.74
N GLY A 34 30.04 16.04 -20.91
CA GLY A 34 29.47 15.69 -22.21
C GLY A 34 28.78 16.87 -22.87
N THR A 35 28.02 16.59 -23.94
CA THR A 35 27.20 17.57 -24.63
C THR A 35 25.76 17.56 -24.11
N PRO A 36 24.94 18.61 -24.29
CA PRO A 36 23.57 18.66 -23.82
C PRO A 36 22.71 17.43 -24.19
N ASP A 37 22.98 16.81 -25.33
CA ASP A 37 22.26 15.61 -25.81
C ASP A 37 22.83 14.30 -25.26
N LYS A 38 24.07 14.31 -24.75
CA LYS A 38 24.83 13.15 -24.28
C LYS A 38 25.50 13.47 -22.95
N LEU A 39 24.72 13.97 -22.00
CA LEU A 39 25.18 14.22 -20.64
C LEU A 39 25.50 12.91 -19.93
N LYS A 40 26.61 12.91 -19.19
CA LYS A 40 27.12 11.81 -18.41
C LYS A 40 27.38 12.28 -16.99
N LEU A 41 27.05 11.44 -16.01
CA LEU A 41 27.31 11.68 -14.59
C LEU A 41 28.19 10.56 -14.05
N THR A 42 29.23 10.92 -13.32
CA THR A 42 30.03 9.99 -12.53
C THR A 42 30.17 10.53 -11.11
N GLY A 43 30.39 9.64 -10.16
CA GLY A 43 30.58 10.02 -8.77
C GLY A 43 31.67 9.19 -8.11
N GLU A 44 32.41 9.83 -7.20
CA GLU A 44 33.40 9.20 -6.32
C GLU A 44 32.99 9.46 -4.87
N ASP A 45 33.12 8.43 -4.03
CA ASP A 45 32.81 8.50 -2.60
C ASP A 45 31.38 9.01 -2.30
N CYS A 46 30.41 8.61 -3.14
CA CYS A 46 29.04 9.07 -3.03
C CYS A 46 28.30 8.34 -1.89
N ASN A 47 27.57 9.11 -1.07
CA ASN A 47 26.88 8.58 0.09
C ASN A 47 25.55 9.33 0.33
N PHE A 48 24.48 8.61 0.57
CA PHE A 48 23.25 9.20 1.10
C PHE A 48 23.38 9.42 2.60
N ASN A 49 23.12 10.65 3.03
CA ASN A 49 23.10 11.05 4.43
C ASN A 49 21.69 11.46 4.82
N ASN A 50 20.99 10.56 5.54
CA ASN A 50 19.61 10.75 5.97
C ASN A 50 18.68 11.20 4.82
N PHE A 51 18.76 10.52 3.68
CA PHE A 51 17.83 10.78 2.59
C PHE A 51 16.44 10.32 2.98
N GLY A 52 15.66 11.25 3.54
CA GLY A 52 14.26 11.03 3.91
C GLY A 52 13.33 11.33 2.74
N PHE A 53 12.30 10.52 2.60
CA PHE A 53 11.23 10.70 1.62
C PHE A 53 9.95 10.00 2.09
N MET A 54 8.82 10.44 1.61
CA MET A 54 7.52 9.78 1.82
C MET A 54 7.06 9.16 0.50
N VAL A 55 6.66 7.90 0.53
CA VAL A 55 6.01 7.24 -0.62
C VAL A 55 4.55 7.68 -0.65
N ASN A 56 4.14 8.40 -1.69
CA ASN A 56 2.81 9.04 -1.76
C ASN A 56 1.66 8.03 -1.70
N PHE A 57 1.80 6.88 -2.36
CA PHE A 57 0.76 5.86 -2.41
C PHE A 57 0.52 5.18 -1.06
N THR A 58 1.58 4.91 -0.31
CA THR A 58 1.49 4.19 0.97
C THR A 58 1.44 5.11 2.18
N GLY A 59 1.74 6.41 2.00
CA GLY A 59 1.78 7.40 3.07
C GLY A 59 2.90 7.18 4.09
N VAL A 60 3.87 6.31 3.79
CA VAL A 60 4.94 5.93 4.72
C VAL A 60 6.22 6.71 4.44
N PRO A 61 6.80 7.36 5.46
CA PRO A 61 8.11 7.97 5.37
C PRO A 61 9.23 6.93 5.57
N TYR A 62 10.28 7.05 4.76
CA TYR A 62 11.48 6.23 4.86
C TYR A 62 12.73 7.08 4.82
N VAL A 63 13.83 6.51 5.33
CA VAL A 63 15.15 7.14 5.30
C VAL A 63 16.17 6.16 4.71
N LEU A 64 16.92 6.60 3.70
CA LEU A 64 18.05 5.87 3.11
C LEU A 64 19.36 6.42 3.63
N ASN A 65 20.27 5.52 4.01
CA ASN A 65 21.62 5.84 4.45
C ASN A 65 22.65 4.89 3.84
N GLY A 66 23.80 5.43 3.45
CA GLY A 66 24.93 4.62 3.05
C GLY A 66 25.47 4.92 1.67
N PRO A 67 26.52 4.17 1.28
CA PRO A 67 27.25 4.40 0.04
C PRO A 67 26.44 4.00 -1.19
N ILE A 68 26.60 4.80 -2.25
CA ILE A 68 26.07 4.53 -3.58
C ILE A 68 27.17 4.60 -4.63
N THR A 69 27.00 3.88 -5.72
CA THR A 69 27.93 3.94 -6.85
C THR A 69 27.26 4.69 -8.01
N VAL A 70 27.86 5.81 -8.42
CA VAL A 70 27.37 6.62 -9.53
C VAL A 70 28.31 6.47 -10.71
N THR A 71 27.79 5.97 -11.82
CA THR A 71 28.54 5.73 -13.06
C THR A 71 27.86 6.43 -14.24
N GLU A 72 28.52 6.48 -15.40
CA GLU A 72 27.91 7.00 -16.64
C GLU A 72 26.61 6.28 -17.03
N ASN A 73 26.43 5.04 -16.58
CA ASN A 73 25.34 4.15 -16.98
C ASN A 73 24.26 3.95 -15.91
N GLY A 74 24.41 4.58 -14.74
CA GLY A 74 23.42 4.44 -13.69
C GLY A 74 23.91 4.73 -12.28
N ILE A 75 22.99 4.62 -11.34
CA ILE A 75 23.19 4.73 -9.91
C ILE A 75 22.88 3.36 -9.30
N PHE A 76 23.84 2.78 -8.56
CA PHE A 76 23.74 1.43 -8.04
C PHE A 76 23.82 1.42 -6.52
N PHE A 77 23.05 0.48 -5.94
CA PHE A 77 22.91 0.27 -4.51
C PHE A 77 23.40 -1.13 -4.15
N LYS A 78 24.23 -1.22 -3.12
CA LYS A 78 24.68 -2.50 -2.58
C LYS A 78 24.49 -2.48 -1.07
N ASN A 79 23.50 -3.24 -0.59
CA ASN A 79 23.12 -3.28 0.82
C ASN A 79 22.87 -1.89 1.44
N LEU A 80 22.32 -0.97 0.64
CA LEU A 80 21.97 0.36 1.12
C LEU A 80 20.91 0.22 2.22
N ASP A 81 21.13 0.90 3.34
CA ASP A 81 20.21 0.86 4.46
C ASP A 81 18.96 1.69 4.17
N ILE A 82 17.78 1.12 4.46
CA ILE A 82 16.51 1.81 4.46
C ILE A 82 15.85 1.58 5.83
N ALA A 83 15.37 2.65 6.46
CA ALA A 83 14.67 2.59 7.73
C ALA A 83 13.28 3.20 7.62
N ASP A 84 12.32 2.65 8.36
CA ASP A 84 11.00 3.26 8.56
C ASP A 84 11.01 4.21 9.78
N GLN A 85 9.88 4.85 10.05
CA GLN A 85 9.74 5.79 11.17
C GLN A 85 9.78 5.14 12.56
N PHE A 86 9.67 3.81 12.65
CA PHE A 86 9.70 3.05 13.90
C PHE A 86 11.09 2.46 14.19
N GLY A 87 12.05 2.66 13.29
CA GLY A 87 13.40 2.15 13.42
C GLY A 87 13.58 0.71 12.95
N SER A 88 12.61 0.16 12.22
CA SER A 88 12.83 -1.10 11.49
C SER A 88 13.72 -0.84 10.28
N HIS A 89 14.60 -1.79 9.98
CA HIS A 89 15.59 -1.66 8.92
C HIS A 89 15.37 -2.66 7.79
N GLY A 90 15.65 -2.22 6.57
CA GLY A 90 15.70 -3.03 5.37
C GLY A 90 16.99 -2.82 4.59
N ARG A 91 17.12 -3.54 3.47
CA ARG A 91 18.26 -3.45 2.57
C ARG A 91 17.81 -3.25 1.13
N VAL A 92 18.41 -2.26 0.48
CA VAL A 92 18.17 -1.95 -0.93
C VAL A 92 19.38 -2.41 -1.75
N ASN A 93 19.11 -3.20 -2.78
CA ASN A 93 20.10 -3.70 -3.73
C ASN A 93 19.62 -3.45 -5.15
N GLY A 94 20.54 -3.31 -6.11
CA GLY A 94 20.23 -3.07 -7.50
C GLY A 94 20.58 -1.67 -7.97
N GLY A 95 19.71 -1.03 -8.71
CA GLY A 95 19.99 0.34 -9.17
C GLY A 95 19.02 0.87 -10.21
N VAL A 96 19.31 2.08 -10.62
CA VAL A 96 18.64 2.80 -11.69
C VAL A 96 19.63 2.95 -12.84
N LYS A 97 19.40 2.24 -13.93
CA LYS A 97 20.24 2.29 -15.14
C LYS A 97 19.67 3.34 -16.09
N TYR A 98 20.54 4.06 -16.79
CA TYR A 98 20.15 5.03 -17.81
C TYR A 98 21.22 5.16 -18.86
N HIS A 99 20.81 5.63 -20.06
CA HIS A 99 21.73 6.02 -21.11
C HIS A 99 21.54 7.51 -21.42
N TYR A 100 22.53 8.35 -21.11
CA TYR A 100 22.46 9.81 -21.21
C TYR A 100 21.21 10.42 -20.56
N PHE A 101 20.85 9.95 -19.35
CA PHE A 101 19.60 10.31 -18.65
C PHE A 101 18.30 10.02 -19.43
N LYS A 102 18.40 9.16 -20.42
CA LYS A 102 17.27 8.62 -21.19
C LYS A 102 17.17 7.13 -20.94
N ASP A 103 16.10 6.52 -21.41
CA ASP A 103 15.88 5.05 -21.33
C ASP A 103 16.10 4.49 -19.91
N VAL A 104 15.49 5.15 -18.92
CA VAL A 104 15.65 4.80 -17.51
C VAL A 104 15.04 3.44 -17.24
N LEU A 105 15.86 2.51 -16.73
CA LEU A 105 15.51 1.15 -16.35
C LEU A 105 15.71 0.97 -14.86
N LEU A 106 14.66 0.53 -14.17
CA LEU A 106 14.70 0.16 -12.76
C LEU A 106 15.04 -1.33 -12.64
N ASP A 107 15.92 -1.65 -11.69
CA ASP A 107 16.30 -3.01 -11.34
C ASP A 107 16.71 -2.99 -9.87
N THR A 108 15.71 -2.97 -8.98
CA THR A 108 15.91 -2.73 -7.55
C THR A 108 15.12 -3.72 -6.73
N LYS A 109 15.77 -4.26 -5.69
CA LYS A 109 15.17 -5.13 -4.69
C LYS A 109 15.31 -4.52 -3.31
N VAL A 110 14.20 -4.43 -2.60
CA VAL A 110 14.14 -4.04 -1.19
C VAL A 110 13.76 -5.27 -0.37
N SER A 111 14.52 -5.59 0.67
CA SER A 111 14.22 -6.67 1.62
C SER A 111 14.12 -6.08 3.01
N PHE A 112 13.12 -6.47 3.79
CA PHE A 112 12.82 -5.86 5.07
C PHE A 112 12.16 -6.83 6.04
N ASN A 113 12.21 -6.48 7.33
CA ASN A 113 11.59 -7.25 8.41
C ASN A 113 10.83 -6.30 9.33
N GLU A 114 9.59 -6.64 9.66
CA GLU A 114 8.69 -5.86 10.52
C GLU A 114 8.59 -4.38 10.12
N PHE A 115 8.52 -4.13 8.83
CA PHE A 115 8.59 -2.81 8.23
C PHE A 115 7.19 -2.24 8.03
N GLN A 116 7.00 -0.96 8.32
CA GLN A 116 5.74 -0.32 7.98
C GLN A 116 5.63 -0.18 6.46
N CYS A 117 4.58 -0.73 5.87
CA CYS A 117 4.35 -0.75 4.43
C CYS A 117 3.17 0.11 3.99
N LEU A 118 2.27 0.45 4.92
CA LEU A 118 1.09 1.29 4.67
C LEU A 118 0.83 2.16 5.91
N SER A 119 0.49 3.42 5.69
CA SER A 119 0.03 4.36 6.71
C SER A 119 -0.85 5.42 6.05
N THR A 120 -2.08 5.04 5.75
CA THR A 120 -3.06 5.90 5.09
C THR A 120 -4.29 6.06 5.96
N SER A 121 -4.90 7.23 5.91
CA SER A 121 -6.18 7.50 6.53
C SER A 121 -7.31 7.33 5.52
N ASP A 122 -8.52 7.23 6.03
CA ASP A 122 -9.73 7.20 5.24
C ASP A 122 -9.80 8.36 4.24
N ASN A 123 -9.90 8.00 2.97
CA ASN A 123 -10.09 8.92 1.86
C ASN A 123 -11.03 8.24 0.84
N GLU A 124 -12.01 8.99 0.32
CA GLU A 124 -13.02 8.49 -0.62
C GLU A 124 -12.42 7.86 -1.89
N ASP A 125 -11.21 8.26 -2.24
CA ASP A 125 -10.51 7.83 -3.44
C ASP A 125 -9.66 6.56 -3.25
N GLN A 126 -9.60 5.97 -2.04
CA GLN A 126 -8.77 4.80 -1.76
C GLN A 126 -9.60 3.53 -1.61
N ALA A 127 -9.14 2.46 -2.27
CA ALA A 127 -9.76 1.14 -2.18
C ALA A 127 -9.57 0.47 -0.82
N PHE A 128 -8.54 0.85 -0.11
CA PHE A 128 -8.22 0.41 1.25
C PHE A 128 -7.38 1.46 1.96
N TYR A 129 -7.44 1.45 3.28
CA TYR A 129 -6.65 2.34 4.12
C TYR A 129 -6.30 1.66 5.45
N GLY A 130 -5.45 2.30 6.25
CA GLY A 130 -5.04 1.81 7.55
C GLY A 130 -3.54 1.75 7.72
N ASN A 131 -3.09 0.85 8.58
CA ASN A 131 -1.68 0.61 8.84
C ASN A 131 -1.33 -0.84 8.53
N ALA A 132 -0.22 -1.06 7.81
CA ALA A 132 0.29 -2.40 7.58
C ALA A 132 1.78 -2.48 7.90
N PHE A 133 2.12 -3.52 8.64
CA PHE A 133 3.49 -3.95 8.90
C PHE A 133 3.71 -5.30 8.22
N ALA A 134 4.88 -5.49 7.65
CA ALA A 134 5.19 -6.72 6.95
C ALA A 134 6.68 -7.05 6.99
N SER A 135 6.98 -8.32 6.77
CA SER A 135 8.33 -8.82 6.48
C SER A 135 8.34 -9.42 5.09
N GLY A 136 9.41 -9.17 4.31
CA GLY A 136 9.47 -9.72 2.97
C GLY A 136 10.36 -8.95 2.00
N SER A 137 9.95 -8.90 0.74
CA SER A 137 10.69 -8.18 -0.30
C SER A 137 9.78 -7.59 -1.37
N ILE A 138 10.29 -6.50 -1.96
CA ILE A 138 9.72 -5.83 -3.13
C ILE A 138 10.79 -5.81 -4.21
N GLU A 139 10.44 -6.24 -5.41
CA GLU A 139 11.26 -6.15 -6.62
C GLU A 139 10.62 -5.15 -7.58
N ILE A 140 11.41 -4.18 -8.03
CA ILE A 140 10.98 -3.09 -8.93
C ILE A 140 11.79 -3.23 -10.19
N ASN A 141 11.16 -3.65 -11.29
CA ASN A 141 11.85 -3.96 -12.52
C ASN A 141 11.17 -3.33 -13.73
N GLY A 142 11.97 -2.97 -14.72
CA GLY A 142 11.50 -2.51 -16.01
C GLY A 142 11.78 -1.03 -16.31
N PRO A 143 11.51 -0.61 -17.53
CA PRO A 143 11.64 0.79 -17.89
C PRO A 143 10.57 1.65 -17.18
N ILE A 144 10.88 2.92 -16.93
CA ILE A 144 9.97 3.86 -16.24
C ILE A 144 8.60 3.96 -16.93
N SER A 145 8.53 3.66 -18.21
CA SER A 145 7.27 3.59 -18.97
C SER A 145 6.46 2.32 -18.74
N LYS A 146 7.09 1.27 -18.17
CA LYS A 146 6.45 -0.02 -17.90
C LYS A 146 7.11 -0.69 -16.69
N ILE A 147 6.61 -0.37 -15.52
CA ILE A 147 7.14 -0.86 -14.25
C ILE A 147 6.44 -2.16 -13.85
N ASN A 148 7.23 -3.17 -13.48
CA ASN A 148 6.76 -4.40 -12.87
C ASN A 148 7.17 -4.41 -11.39
N LEU A 149 6.18 -4.54 -10.52
CA LEU A 149 6.38 -4.70 -9.07
C LEU A 149 6.09 -6.16 -8.67
N GLY A 150 7.10 -6.84 -8.16
CA GLY A 150 6.95 -8.14 -7.53
C GLY A 150 6.98 -7.97 -6.01
N ILE A 151 5.88 -8.22 -5.32
CA ILE A 151 5.75 -8.06 -3.88
C ILE A 151 5.52 -9.41 -3.23
N LYS A 152 6.38 -9.79 -2.28
CA LYS A 152 6.26 -11.02 -1.50
C LYS A 152 6.42 -10.69 -0.03
N ILE A 153 5.33 -10.80 0.73
CA ILE A 153 5.30 -10.38 2.13
C ILE A 153 4.59 -11.40 3.03
N SER A 154 4.89 -11.29 4.32
CA SER A 154 4.10 -11.86 5.40
C SER A 154 3.67 -10.69 6.31
N THR A 155 2.38 -10.61 6.65
CA THR A 155 1.88 -9.54 7.52
C THR A 155 2.50 -9.65 8.90
N GLY A 156 2.84 -8.52 9.49
CA GLY A 156 3.31 -8.39 10.87
C GLY A 156 2.19 -7.99 11.81
N ASP A 157 2.54 -7.95 13.09
CA ASP A 157 1.69 -7.44 14.16
C ASP A 157 1.29 -5.98 13.89
N LYS A 158 0.21 -5.52 14.50
CA LYS A 158 -0.32 -4.13 14.37
C LYS A 158 -0.74 -3.78 12.94
N THR A 159 -1.06 -4.78 12.13
CA THR A 159 -1.64 -4.58 10.80
C THR A 159 -3.16 -4.47 10.92
N ASP A 160 -3.69 -3.31 10.56
CA ASP A 160 -5.12 -2.99 10.54
C ASP A 160 -5.47 -2.43 9.17
N ILE A 161 -6.19 -3.20 8.37
CA ILE A 161 -6.58 -2.83 7.01
C ILE A 161 -8.09 -2.67 6.93
N HIS A 162 -8.54 -1.52 6.48
CA HIS A 162 -9.93 -1.21 6.19
C HIS A 162 -10.19 -1.31 4.69
N ILE A 163 -11.21 -2.04 4.31
CA ILE A 163 -11.63 -2.26 2.92
C ILE A 163 -13.09 -1.84 2.80
N PRO A 164 -13.39 -0.64 2.28
CA PRO A 164 -14.76 -0.21 2.03
C PRO A 164 -15.38 -1.03 0.89
N ILE A 165 -16.50 -1.69 1.17
CA ILE A 165 -17.29 -2.41 0.16
C ILE A 165 -18.45 -1.51 -0.22
N SER A 166 -18.40 -0.86 -1.38
CA SER A 166 -19.52 -0.05 -1.81
C SER A 166 -20.56 -0.89 -2.54
N ASN A 167 -21.82 -0.74 -2.12
CA ASN A 167 -22.96 -1.30 -2.81
C ASN A 167 -23.31 -0.58 -4.15
N SER A 168 -22.52 0.40 -4.57
CA SER A 168 -22.68 1.05 -5.86
C SER A 168 -21.98 0.23 -6.93
N GLY A 169 -22.74 -0.64 -7.58
CA GLY A 169 -22.28 -1.46 -8.69
C GLY A 169 -21.56 -0.64 -9.76
N SER A 170 -20.54 -1.24 -10.32
CA SER A 170 -19.91 -0.99 -11.61
C SER A 170 -18.90 0.12 -11.82
N SER A 171 -18.66 1.05 -10.90
CA SER A 171 -17.68 2.11 -11.19
C SER A 171 -16.32 2.01 -10.47
N ARG A 172 -16.18 1.21 -9.42
CA ARG A 172 -14.97 1.17 -8.59
C ARG A 172 -13.87 0.21 -9.04
N GLN A 173 -14.15 -0.74 -9.93
CA GLN A 173 -13.07 -1.56 -10.51
C GLN A 173 -12.05 -0.73 -11.32
N ALA A 174 -12.50 0.41 -11.88
CA ALA A 174 -11.63 1.36 -12.55
C ALA A 174 -10.91 2.32 -11.58
N ASP A 175 -11.54 2.62 -10.42
CA ASP A 175 -11.03 3.59 -9.44
C ASP A 175 -10.02 2.99 -8.46
N LEU A 176 -9.97 1.67 -8.29
CA LEU A 176 -9.05 0.97 -7.40
C LEU A 176 -7.57 1.34 -7.62
N LEU A 177 -7.25 1.91 -8.78
CA LEU A 177 -5.91 2.25 -9.20
C LEU A 177 -5.84 3.55 -10.02
N THR A 178 -6.77 4.44 -9.81
CA THR A 178 -6.62 5.80 -10.31
C THR A 178 -5.56 6.47 -9.44
N PHE A 179 -4.34 6.53 -9.94
CA PHE A 179 -3.34 7.47 -9.43
C PHE A 179 -3.91 8.87 -9.68
N LEU A 180 -4.62 9.41 -8.70
CA LEU A 180 -5.28 10.69 -8.82
C LEU A 180 -4.24 11.78 -9.01
N LYS A 181 -4.21 12.28 -10.22
CA LYS A 181 -3.69 13.61 -10.47
C LYS A 181 -4.78 14.58 -10.03
N LYS A 182 -4.65 15.11 -8.82
CA LYS A 182 -5.36 16.33 -8.44
C LYS A 182 -5.07 17.35 -9.55
N PRO A 183 -6.08 17.94 -10.22
CA PRO A 183 -5.81 19.02 -11.15
C PRO A 183 -5.29 20.20 -10.32
N GLU A 184 -3.97 20.37 -10.29
CA GLU A 184 -3.41 21.64 -9.86
C GLU A 184 -4.01 22.71 -10.75
N LYS A 185 -4.63 23.70 -10.14
CA LYS A 185 -4.90 24.97 -10.79
C LYS A 185 -3.54 25.57 -11.15
N VAL A 186 -3.12 25.27 -12.37
CA VAL A 186 -1.94 25.92 -12.95
C VAL A 186 -2.27 27.38 -13.06
N ILE A 187 -1.75 28.19 -12.17
CA ILE A 187 -1.62 29.63 -12.38
C ILE A 187 -0.54 29.73 -13.46
N ILE A 188 -0.97 29.86 -14.71
CA ILE A 188 -0.08 30.02 -15.85
C ILE A 188 0.51 31.42 -15.72
N ASP A 189 1.78 31.50 -15.31
CA ASP A 189 2.56 32.71 -15.43
C ASP A 189 2.76 32.98 -16.94
N PRO A 190 2.39 34.16 -17.48
CA PRO A 190 2.57 34.45 -18.89
C PRO A 190 4.00 34.36 -19.38
N PHE A 191 5.00 34.38 -18.49
CA PHE A 191 6.42 34.23 -18.85
C PHE A 191 6.87 32.79 -19.06
N ASP A 192 6.18 31.80 -18.48
CA ASP A 192 6.51 30.38 -18.65
C ASP A 192 6.16 29.85 -20.04
N THR A 193 5.25 30.51 -20.75
CA THR A 193 4.83 30.10 -22.11
C THR A 193 5.90 30.32 -23.19
N LEU A 194 6.89 31.16 -22.93
CA LEU A 194 7.94 31.46 -23.89
C LEU A 194 9.13 30.50 -23.89
N LEU A 195 9.32 29.73 -22.80
CA LEU A 195 10.49 28.87 -22.66
C LEU A 195 10.19 27.36 -22.78
N PHE A 196 8.94 26.92 -22.66
CA PHE A 196 8.60 25.49 -22.67
C PHE A 196 7.38 25.15 -23.54
N ASN A 197 7.41 25.51 -24.79
CA ASN A 197 6.43 25.03 -25.77
C ASN A 197 6.81 23.62 -26.26
N LYS A 198 6.60 22.62 -25.40
CA LYS A 198 6.33 21.24 -25.82
C LYS A 198 5.26 20.68 -24.89
N SER A 199 4.02 20.64 -25.39
CA SER A 199 2.97 19.79 -24.86
C SER A 199 3.52 18.34 -24.79
N LYS A 200 4.09 17.97 -23.64
CA LYS A 200 4.38 16.57 -23.34
C LYS A 200 3.03 15.88 -23.21
N VAL A 201 2.62 15.18 -24.23
CA VAL A 201 1.64 14.10 -24.09
C VAL A 201 2.21 13.22 -22.97
N LYS A 202 1.59 13.27 -21.79
CA LYS A 202 1.98 12.42 -20.65
C LYS A 202 1.73 10.98 -21.11
N LYS A 203 2.79 10.26 -21.48
CA LYS A 203 2.73 8.81 -21.65
C LYS A 203 2.39 8.26 -20.26
N SER A 204 1.20 7.71 -20.10
CA SER A 204 0.84 6.97 -18.89
C SER A 204 1.80 5.80 -18.77
N SER A 205 2.52 5.73 -17.66
CA SER A 205 3.36 4.57 -17.35
C SER A 205 2.46 3.35 -17.15
N GLU A 206 2.78 2.23 -17.79
CA GLU A 206 2.12 0.96 -17.49
C GLU A 206 2.69 0.43 -16.17
N LEU A 207 1.80 0.05 -15.26
CA LEU A 207 2.16 -0.60 -14.01
C LEU A 207 1.58 -2.03 -14.02
N ALA A 208 2.42 -3.00 -13.68
CA ALA A 208 1.99 -4.37 -13.40
C ALA A 208 2.46 -4.75 -11.99
N VAL A 209 1.56 -5.28 -11.17
CA VAL A 209 1.86 -5.70 -9.80
C VAL A 209 1.52 -7.17 -9.64
N ASP A 210 2.53 -7.96 -9.28
CA ASP A 210 2.39 -9.34 -8.83
C ASP A 210 2.61 -9.35 -7.31
N PHE A 211 1.53 -9.55 -6.57
CA PHE A 211 1.51 -9.48 -5.12
C PHE A 211 1.24 -10.86 -4.54
N THR A 212 2.05 -11.27 -3.57
CA THR A 212 1.84 -12.48 -2.77
C THR A 212 1.97 -12.12 -1.30
N ALA A 213 0.94 -12.39 -0.53
CA ALA A 213 0.93 -12.18 0.90
C ALA A 213 0.57 -13.46 1.66
N LYS A 214 1.36 -13.77 2.68
CA LYS A 214 0.97 -14.66 3.76
C LYS A 214 0.37 -13.79 4.86
N ILE A 215 -0.92 -13.96 5.11
CA ILE A 215 -1.63 -13.23 6.16
C ILE A 215 -1.52 -14.03 7.45
N ASN A 216 -1.03 -13.42 8.51
CA ASN A 216 -0.94 -13.99 9.85
C ASN A 216 -2.15 -13.61 10.70
N PRO A 217 -2.52 -14.42 11.72
CA PRO A 217 -3.70 -14.19 12.54
C PRO A 217 -3.70 -12.88 13.34
N ASP A 218 -2.52 -12.26 13.54
CA ASP A 218 -2.36 -11.01 14.29
C ASP A 218 -2.77 -9.79 13.45
N ALA A 219 -2.90 -9.94 12.13
CA ALA A 219 -3.44 -8.91 11.26
C ALA A 219 -4.96 -8.85 11.36
N THR A 220 -5.50 -7.63 11.48
CA THR A 220 -6.94 -7.38 11.52
C THR A 220 -7.40 -6.80 10.19
N ILE A 221 -8.47 -7.37 9.64
CA ILE A 221 -9.14 -6.87 8.43
C ILE A 221 -10.52 -6.35 8.81
N PHE A 222 -10.83 -5.13 8.41
CA PHE A 222 -12.13 -4.51 8.54
C PHE A 222 -12.78 -4.43 7.16
N LEU A 223 -13.85 -5.19 6.94
CA LEU A 223 -14.68 -5.05 5.74
C LEU A 223 -15.83 -4.10 6.08
N GLU A 224 -15.82 -2.91 5.52
CA GLU A 224 -16.83 -1.88 5.73
C GLU A 224 -17.96 -2.07 4.71
N ILE A 225 -18.96 -2.90 5.08
CA ILE A 225 -20.07 -3.29 4.19
C ILE A 225 -20.94 -2.08 3.87
N ASN A 226 -21.24 -1.30 4.88
CA ASN A 226 -21.87 0.01 4.72
C ASN A 226 -21.25 0.99 5.71
N LYS A 227 -20.31 1.77 5.23
CA LYS A 227 -19.54 2.73 6.02
C LYS A 227 -20.40 3.83 6.64
N GLU A 228 -21.43 4.31 5.91
CA GLU A 228 -22.28 5.43 6.36
C GLU A 228 -23.07 5.09 7.62
N VAL A 229 -23.55 3.84 7.73
CA VAL A 229 -24.30 3.38 8.89
C VAL A 229 -23.44 2.63 9.92
N GLY A 230 -22.18 2.34 9.58
CA GLY A 230 -21.25 1.61 10.45
C GLY A 230 -21.44 0.09 10.46
N ASP A 231 -21.85 -0.48 9.34
CA ASP A 231 -22.00 -1.93 9.10
C ASP A 231 -20.62 -2.50 8.76
N ILE A 232 -19.96 -3.13 9.73
CA ILE A 232 -18.55 -3.50 9.65
C ILE A 232 -18.34 -4.95 10.11
N LEU A 233 -17.66 -5.73 9.27
CA LEU A 233 -17.13 -7.05 9.63
C LEU A 233 -15.64 -6.90 9.96
N LYS A 234 -15.29 -7.12 11.22
CA LYS A 234 -13.91 -7.19 11.71
C LYS A 234 -13.51 -8.66 11.82
N VAL A 235 -12.40 -9.06 11.18
CA VAL A 235 -11.90 -10.44 11.22
C VAL A 235 -10.39 -10.49 11.42
N ASN A 236 -9.95 -11.49 12.18
CA ASN A 236 -8.59 -11.96 12.28
C ASN A 236 -8.53 -13.38 11.72
N GLY A 237 -7.45 -13.73 11.05
CA GLY A 237 -7.32 -15.04 10.44
C GLY A 237 -6.03 -15.22 9.68
N SER A 238 -5.90 -16.33 8.99
CA SER A 238 -4.71 -16.64 8.21
C SER A 238 -5.05 -17.09 6.80
N GLY A 239 -4.16 -16.78 5.87
CA GLY A 239 -4.34 -17.17 4.48
C GLY A 239 -3.13 -16.87 3.61
N ASN A 240 -3.16 -17.38 2.39
CA ASN A 240 -2.21 -17.04 1.36
C ASN A 240 -2.98 -16.40 0.20
N ILE A 241 -2.70 -15.14 -0.05
CA ILE A 241 -3.39 -14.35 -1.07
C ILE A 241 -2.39 -13.97 -2.15
N THR A 242 -2.78 -14.18 -3.40
CA THR A 242 -2.05 -13.68 -4.57
C THR A 242 -2.93 -12.71 -5.34
N MET A 243 -2.32 -11.62 -5.83
CA MET A 243 -3.02 -10.66 -6.68
C MET A 243 -2.19 -10.35 -7.92
N ASN A 244 -2.83 -10.25 -9.06
CA ASN A 244 -2.24 -9.73 -10.29
C ASN A 244 -3.04 -8.50 -10.71
N ILE A 245 -2.36 -7.36 -10.74
CA ILE A 245 -2.99 -6.05 -10.92
C ILE A 245 -2.32 -5.35 -12.10
N LYS A 246 -3.11 -4.98 -13.11
CA LYS A 246 -2.66 -4.19 -14.27
C LYS A 246 -3.69 -3.09 -14.54
N PRO A 247 -3.52 -1.91 -13.92
CA PRO A 247 -4.51 -0.83 -13.97
C PRO A 247 -4.86 -0.38 -15.38
N SER A 248 -3.84 -0.22 -16.23
CA SER A 248 -4.02 0.20 -17.63
C SER A 248 -4.86 -0.77 -18.47
N LYS A 249 -5.00 -2.03 -18.02
CA LYS A 249 -5.80 -3.08 -18.66
C LYS A 249 -7.07 -3.42 -17.87
N GLN A 250 -7.34 -2.70 -16.78
CA GLN A 250 -8.45 -2.98 -15.88
C GLN A 250 -8.44 -4.43 -15.35
N ILE A 251 -7.25 -5.00 -15.18
CA ILE A 251 -7.09 -6.36 -14.63
C ILE A 251 -6.84 -6.24 -13.14
N PHE A 252 -7.71 -6.87 -12.35
CA PHE A 252 -7.57 -7.07 -10.92
C PHE A 252 -8.01 -8.50 -10.61
N ASN A 253 -7.05 -9.40 -10.46
CA ASN A 253 -7.31 -10.78 -10.09
C ASN A 253 -6.77 -11.04 -8.69
N ILE A 254 -7.61 -11.63 -7.84
CA ILE A 254 -7.25 -12.06 -6.49
C ILE A 254 -7.55 -13.55 -6.35
N MET A 255 -6.62 -14.31 -5.81
CA MET A 255 -6.74 -15.75 -5.58
C MET A 255 -6.23 -16.11 -4.20
N GLY A 256 -6.83 -17.11 -3.59
CA GLY A 256 -6.37 -17.70 -2.33
C GLY A 256 -7.49 -17.93 -1.34
N ASP A 257 -7.10 -18.54 -0.23
CA ASP A 257 -7.99 -18.89 0.85
C ASP A 257 -7.62 -18.10 2.11
N TYR A 258 -8.64 -17.65 2.82
CA TYR A 258 -8.50 -17.02 4.14
C TYR A 258 -9.40 -17.74 5.13
N VAL A 259 -8.82 -18.18 6.25
CA VAL A 259 -9.52 -18.88 7.32
C VAL A 259 -9.62 -17.96 8.54
N VAL A 260 -10.85 -17.69 8.96
CA VAL A 260 -11.14 -16.83 10.11
C VAL A 260 -10.82 -17.56 11.41
N THR A 261 -10.01 -16.96 12.27
CA THR A 261 -9.71 -17.45 13.62
C THR A 261 -10.59 -16.78 14.67
N ASP A 262 -10.90 -15.50 14.48
CA ASP A 262 -11.78 -14.70 15.34
C ASP A 262 -12.41 -13.57 14.52
N GLY A 263 -13.59 -13.11 14.95
CA GLY A 263 -14.22 -11.98 14.29
C GLY A 263 -15.51 -11.52 14.94
N THR A 264 -15.88 -10.30 14.62
CA THR A 264 -17.15 -9.69 15.03
C THR A 264 -17.79 -9.00 13.84
N TYR A 265 -19.10 -9.13 13.73
CA TYR A 265 -19.86 -8.44 12.72
C TYR A 265 -20.86 -7.49 13.39
N LYS A 266 -20.64 -6.20 13.18
CA LYS A 266 -21.58 -5.17 13.60
C LYS A 266 -22.56 -4.93 12.47
N PHE A 267 -23.79 -5.46 12.62
CA PHE A 267 -24.86 -5.27 11.66
C PHE A 267 -25.71 -4.06 12.05
N VAL A 268 -25.91 -3.15 11.10
CA VAL A 268 -26.74 -1.96 11.31
C VAL A 268 -27.79 -1.85 10.22
N LEU A 269 -29.07 -1.98 10.61
CA LEU A 269 -30.21 -1.87 9.69
C LEU A 269 -30.92 -0.53 9.88
N GLY A 270 -30.89 0.31 8.82
CA GLY A 270 -31.62 1.58 8.78
C GLY A 270 -31.26 2.58 9.87
N GLY A 271 -30.06 2.46 10.47
CA GLY A 271 -29.61 3.32 11.57
C GLY A 271 -30.33 3.10 12.92
N ILE A 272 -31.31 2.20 12.98
CA ILE A 272 -32.17 1.97 14.15
C ILE A 272 -31.83 0.66 14.86
N LEU A 273 -31.62 -0.40 14.09
CA LEU A 273 -31.32 -1.73 14.62
C LEU A 273 -29.81 -1.95 14.58
N ASN A 274 -29.18 -2.09 15.74
CA ASN A 274 -27.76 -2.41 15.88
C ASN A 274 -27.62 -3.77 16.58
N ARG A 275 -26.91 -4.71 15.96
CA ARG A 275 -26.65 -6.05 16.51
C ARG A 275 -25.21 -6.47 16.28
N ASP A 276 -24.59 -6.96 17.35
CA ASP A 276 -23.22 -7.50 17.30
C ASP A 276 -23.28 -9.02 17.24
N PHE A 277 -22.66 -9.58 16.21
CA PHE A 277 -22.52 -11.02 16.03
C PHE A 277 -21.05 -11.41 16.27
N THR A 278 -20.84 -12.60 16.82
CA THR A 278 -19.52 -13.22 16.88
C THR A 278 -19.37 -14.15 15.67
N ILE A 279 -18.27 -14.02 14.94
CA ILE A 279 -17.98 -14.93 13.83
C ILE A 279 -17.34 -16.20 14.41
N LYS A 280 -17.91 -17.35 14.04
CA LYS A 280 -17.39 -18.64 14.47
C LYS A 280 -16.05 -18.92 13.82
N GLN A 281 -15.09 -19.38 14.62
CA GLN A 281 -13.78 -19.85 14.12
C GLN A 281 -13.92 -20.93 13.05
N GLY A 282 -13.04 -20.89 12.06
CA GLY A 282 -12.98 -21.84 10.95
C GLY A 282 -13.83 -21.45 9.75
N GLY A 283 -14.52 -20.30 9.80
CA GLY A 283 -15.14 -19.73 8.63
C GLY A 283 -14.13 -19.45 7.53
N LYS A 284 -14.54 -19.57 6.28
CA LYS A 284 -13.65 -19.48 5.12
C LYS A 284 -14.09 -18.37 4.16
N ILE A 285 -13.11 -17.68 3.61
CA ILE A 285 -13.26 -16.75 2.48
C ILE A 285 -12.38 -17.29 1.37
N ASN A 286 -12.96 -17.59 0.22
CA ASN A 286 -12.22 -18.08 -0.93
C ASN A 286 -12.30 -17.06 -2.07
N PHE A 287 -11.14 -16.59 -2.49
CA PHE A 287 -10.97 -15.68 -3.62
C PHE A 287 -10.66 -16.47 -4.88
N ASN A 288 -11.42 -16.28 -5.94
CA ASN A 288 -11.35 -17.08 -7.17
C ASN A 288 -11.29 -16.22 -8.44
N GLY A 289 -10.27 -15.38 -8.52
CA GLY A 289 -9.99 -14.52 -9.67
C GLY A 289 -10.61 -13.14 -9.54
N ASP A 290 -11.88 -12.99 -9.88
CA ASP A 290 -12.61 -11.73 -9.71
C ASP A 290 -13.10 -11.58 -8.27
N ILE A 291 -13.06 -10.36 -7.73
CA ILE A 291 -13.56 -10.08 -6.39
C ILE A 291 -15.06 -10.40 -6.25
N ASP A 292 -15.82 -10.24 -7.31
CA ASP A 292 -17.26 -10.54 -7.35
C ASP A 292 -17.53 -12.06 -7.27
N ASN A 293 -16.54 -12.90 -7.58
CA ASN A 293 -16.61 -14.36 -7.47
C ASN A 293 -16.11 -14.88 -6.11
N THR A 294 -15.94 -14.00 -5.13
CA THR A 294 -15.52 -14.39 -3.77
C THR A 294 -16.64 -15.20 -3.08
N THR A 295 -16.26 -16.34 -2.53
CA THR A 295 -17.17 -17.18 -1.77
C THR A 295 -16.94 -16.99 -0.27
N LEU A 296 -18.01 -16.74 0.48
CA LEU A 296 -18.00 -16.58 1.93
C LEU A 296 -18.75 -17.76 2.57
N ASP A 297 -18.05 -18.53 3.39
CA ASP A 297 -18.61 -19.57 4.25
C ASP A 297 -18.35 -19.19 5.71
N LEU A 298 -19.22 -18.33 6.24
CA LEU A 298 -19.11 -17.75 7.57
C LEU A 298 -20.35 -18.05 8.41
N THR A 299 -20.16 -18.43 9.66
CA THR A 299 -21.25 -18.57 10.63
C THR A 299 -21.18 -17.42 11.63
N ALA A 300 -22.24 -16.61 11.69
CA ALA A 300 -22.39 -15.51 12.65
C ALA A 300 -23.32 -15.95 13.79
N ILE A 301 -22.91 -15.74 15.03
CA ILE A 301 -23.66 -16.15 16.23
C ILE A 301 -24.11 -14.89 16.97
N TYR A 302 -25.40 -14.76 17.11
CA TYR A 302 -26.02 -13.71 17.94
C TYR A 302 -26.32 -14.25 19.33
N LYS A 303 -25.83 -13.59 20.39
CA LYS A 303 -26.08 -13.98 21.78
C LYS A 303 -26.98 -12.97 22.45
N ILE A 304 -28.13 -13.43 22.93
CA ILE A 304 -29.08 -12.60 23.69
C ILE A 304 -29.23 -13.15 25.10
N LYS A 305 -29.46 -12.24 26.03
CA LYS A 305 -29.87 -12.59 27.39
C LYS A 305 -31.36 -12.39 27.49
N THR A 306 -32.10 -13.47 27.73
CA THR A 306 -33.55 -13.40 27.92
C THR A 306 -33.96 -14.04 29.24
N ALA A 307 -35.09 -13.64 29.79
CA ALA A 307 -35.68 -14.26 30.97
C ALA A 307 -36.44 -15.51 30.54
N ILE A 308 -36.16 -16.65 31.10
CA ILE A 308 -36.75 -17.96 30.77
C ILE A 308 -38.18 -18.13 31.32
N ASN A 309 -38.63 -17.21 32.19
CA ASN A 309 -39.91 -17.30 32.90
C ASN A 309 -41.15 -17.44 31.98
N THR A 310 -41.00 -17.02 30.71
CA THR A 310 -42.09 -17.14 29.68
C THR A 310 -42.10 -18.49 28.96
N LEU A 311 -41.07 -19.31 29.12
CA LEU A 311 -40.92 -20.63 28.47
C LEU A 311 -41.19 -21.80 29.38
N ILE A 312 -41.25 -21.56 30.70
CA ILE A 312 -41.50 -22.59 31.69
C ILE A 312 -42.82 -22.21 32.40
N SER A 313 -43.84 -22.98 32.16
CA SER A 313 -45.17 -22.80 32.79
C SER A 313 -45.23 -23.24 34.27
N ASP A 314 -44.08 -23.40 34.96
CA ASP A 314 -44.07 -23.78 36.37
C ASP A 314 -43.69 -22.58 37.23
N THR A 315 -44.58 -22.26 38.12
CA THR A 315 -44.63 -21.16 39.09
C THR A 315 -43.62 -21.30 40.24
N SER A 316 -42.36 -21.33 39.99
CA SER A 316 -41.34 -21.09 41.04
C SER A 316 -40.51 -19.86 40.65
N SER A 317 -40.70 -18.83 41.43
CA SER A 317 -40.18 -17.46 41.26
C SER A 317 -38.68 -17.33 41.45
N VAL A 318 -37.89 -17.75 40.45
CA VAL A 318 -36.49 -17.32 40.39
C VAL A 318 -36.18 -16.89 38.95
N SER A 319 -36.15 -15.59 38.75
CA SER A 319 -35.76 -14.95 37.50
C SER A 319 -34.26 -15.10 37.28
N THR A 320 -33.82 -16.19 36.68
CA THR A 320 -32.42 -16.36 36.27
C THR A 320 -32.31 -16.05 34.79
N ARG A 321 -31.57 -15.01 34.45
CA ARG A 321 -31.22 -14.70 33.07
C ARG A 321 -30.13 -15.67 32.59
N ARG A 322 -30.40 -16.41 31.50
CA ARG A 322 -29.41 -17.28 30.86
C ARG A 322 -29.10 -16.81 29.44
N ASN A 323 -27.89 -17.08 28.99
CA ASN A 323 -27.49 -16.82 27.60
C ASN A 323 -28.12 -17.90 26.72
N VAL A 324 -28.79 -17.47 25.66
CA VAL A 324 -29.33 -18.35 24.61
C VAL A 324 -28.57 -18.03 23.31
N ASN A 325 -28.03 -19.07 22.69
CA ASN A 325 -27.41 -18.95 21.35
C ASN A 325 -28.50 -19.25 20.31
N CYS A 326 -28.73 -18.32 19.42
CA CYS A 326 -29.61 -18.48 18.24
C CYS A 326 -28.76 -18.60 16.99
#